data_143ceb7496da743d75632e49a7a2ba88
#
_entry.id   143ceb7496da743d75632e49a7a2ba88
#
_cell.length_a   1.000
_cell.length_b   1.000
_cell.length_c   1.000
_cell.angle_alpha   90.00
_cell.angle_beta   90.00
_cell.angle_gamma   90.00
#
_symmetry.space_group_name_H-M   'P 1'
#
loop_
_entity.id
_entity.type
_entity.pdbx_description
1 polymer ?
#
loop_
_entity_poly.entity_id
_entity_poly.type
_entity_poly.pdbx_seq_one_letter_code
_entity_poly.pdbx_strand_id
1 'polypeptide(L)'
;MITLYSYPELFGVADNNGYGLKVFAFLRLAGVPFTHKHIFDASAAPRGQLPYIDDDGEAIGDSDAIIAHLTRRYRLDIDDGLTSAQRDTDLMVTRMLDDLYWVMSYSRWKDEQFWPVFATRSDASIQS
;
A
#
# COMPACT_ATOMS: atom_id res chain seq x y z
N MET A 1 -0.68 -17.25 7.57
CA MET A 1 -1.24 -15.98 8.15
C MET A 1 -0.54 -14.79 7.52
N ILE A 2 -1.31 -13.80 7.07
CA ILE A 2 -0.76 -12.63 6.39
C ILE A 2 -0.14 -11.66 7.40
N THR A 3 1.07 -11.19 7.13
CA THR A 3 1.65 -10.01 7.77
C THR A 3 1.89 -8.95 6.71
N LEU A 4 1.28 -7.77 6.88
CA LEU A 4 1.53 -6.61 6.03
C LEU A 4 2.64 -5.77 6.67
N TYR A 5 3.69 -5.51 5.91
CA TYR A 5 4.78 -4.59 6.29
C TYR A 5 4.66 -3.31 5.48
N SER A 6 4.53 -2.20 6.16
CA SER A 6 4.37 -0.89 5.54
C SER A 6 4.99 0.23 6.38
N TYR A 7 4.96 1.45 5.84
CA TYR A 7 5.40 2.63 6.57
C TYR A 7 4.46 2.94 7.73
N PRO A 8 4.93 3.71 8.74
CA PRO A 8 4.12 4.06 9.90
C PRO A 8 2.88 4.89 9.57
N GLU A 9 1.93 4.83 10.49
CA GLU A 9 0.79 5.73 10.51
C GLU A 9 1.25 7.19 10.57
N LEU A 10 0.67 8.03 9.72
CA LEU A 10 0.95 9.45 9.66
C LEU A 10 -0.31 10.18 9.18
N PHE A 11 -0.57 11.37 9.73
CA PHE A 11 -1.76 12.18 9.39
C PHE A 11 -3.10 11.46 9.61
N GLY A 12 -3.16 10.52 10.54
CA GLY A 12 -4.39 9.79 10.88
C GLY A 12 -4.78 8.69 9.89
N VAL A 13 -3.91 8.30 8.98
CA VAL A 13 -4.10 7.16 8.08
C VAL A 13 -3.17 6.00 8.42
N ALA A 14 -3.62 4.78 8.17
CA ALA A 14 -2.92 3.56 8.59
C ALA A 14 -1.53 3.37 7.97
N ASP A 15 -1.25 4.04 6.86
CA ASP A 15 0.04 4.10 6.20
C ASP A 15 0.17 5.46 5.51
N ASN A 16 1.32 6.10 5.67
CA ASN A 16 1.58 7.37 5.00
C ASN A 16 1.96 7.23 3.52
N ASN A 17 2.14 6.01 3.04
CA ASN A 17 2.41 5.70 1.64
C ASN A 17 1.13 5.18 0.96
N GLY A 18 0.77 5.76 -0.18
CA GLY A 18 -0.46 5.41 -0.90
C GLY A 18 -0.53 3.94 -1.32
N TYR A 19 0.59 3.32 -1.66
CA TYR A 19 0.62 1.91 -2.05
C TYR A 19 0.40 0.97 -0.86
N GLY A 20 0.99 1.28 0.29
CA GLY A 20 0.73 0.53 1.52
C GLY A 20 -0.70 0.71 2.00
N LEU A 21 -1.24 1.93 1.94
CA LEU A 21 -2.63 2.21 2.27
C LEU A 21 -3.61 1.45 1.35
N LYS A 22 -3.29 1.34 0.07
CA LYS A 22 -4.05 0.55 -0.92
C LYS A 22 -4.15 -0.94 -0.51
N VAL A 23 -3.03 -1.56 -0.15
CA VAL A 23 -3.00 -2.96 0.31
C VAL A 23 -3.76 -3.12 1.62
N PHE A 24 -3.56 -2.21 2.57
CA PHE A 24 -4.29 -2.19 3.84
C PHE A 24 -5.80 -2.12 3.63
N ALA A 25 -6.26 -1.18 2.79
CA ALA A 25 -7.68 -1.02 2.48
C ALA A 25 -8.25 -2.26 1.79
N PHE A 26 -7.51 -2.85 0.85
CA PHE A 26 -7.92 -4.08 0.17
C PHE A 26 -8.10 -5.24 1.14
N LEU A 27 -7.14 -5.48 2.03
CA LEU A 27 -7.24 -6.54 3.05
C LEU A 27 -8.46 -6.35 3.96
N ARG A 28 -8.74 -5.10 4.35
CA ARG A 28 -9.92 -4.76 5.16
C ARG A 28 -11.22 -5.01 4.41
N LEU A 29 -11.34 -4.55 3.17
CA LEU A 29 -12.53 -4.73 2.34
C LEU A 29 -12.77 -6.20 2.01
N ALA A 30 -11.71 -6.95 1.76
CA ALA A 30 -11.79 -8.39 1.48
C ALA A 30 -12.09 -9.24 2.71
N GLY A 31 -12.03 -8.67 3.90
CA GLY A 31 -12.22 -9.42 5.15
C GLY A 31 -11.09 -10.43 5.42
N VAL A 32 -9.93 -10.27 4.82
CA VAL A 32 -8.77 -11.16 5.03
C VAL A 32 -8.09 -10.78 6.35
N PRO A 33 -7.98 -11.70 7.32
CA PRO A 33 -7.28 -11.42 8.56
C PRO A 33 -5.78 -11.22 8.32
N PHE A 34 -5.20 -10.19 8.93
CA PHE A 34 -3.78 -9.90 8.82
C PHE A 34 -3.23 -9.20 10.06
N THR A 35 -1.94 -9.33 10.27
CA THR A 35 -1.17 -8.52 11.22
C THR A 35 -0.52 -7.36 10.45
N HIS A 36 -0.61 -6.14 10.98
CA HIS A 36 0.03 -4.96 10.38
C HIS A 36 1.28 -4.61 11.17
N LYS A 37 2.42 -4.57 10.50
CA LYS A 37 3.70 -4.16 11.08
C LYS A 37 4.24 -2.93 10.36
N HIS A 38 4.46 -1.88 11.13
CA HIS A 38 5.07 -0.65 10.64
C HIS A 38 6.58 -0.73 10.75
N ILE A 39 7.26 -0.55 9.62
CA ILE A 39 8.73 -0.60 9.54
C ILE A 39 9.25 0.50 8.62
N PHE A 40 10.52 0.85 8.78
CA PHE A 40 11.26 1.73 7.86
C PHE A 40 12.27 0.94 7.04
N ASP A 41 12.82 -0.14 7.61
CA ASP A 41 13.80 -0.96 6.94
C ASP A 41 13.12 -1.92 5.95
N ALA A 42 13.29 -1.64 4.67
CA ALA A 42 12.75 -2.43 3.57
C ALA A 42 13.73 -3.50 3.07
N SER A 43 14.85 -3.75 3.76
CA SER A 43 15.90 -4.68 3.31
C SER A 43 15.40 -6.13 3.12
N ALA A 44 14.42 -6.54 3.91
CA ALA A 44 13.78 -7.86 3.80
C ALA A 44 12.70 -7.93 2.70
N ALA A 45 12.31 -6.81 2.11
CA ALA A 45 11.32 -6.79 1.06
C ALA A 45 11.89 -7.35 -0.25
N PRO A 46 11.10 -8.09 -1.06
CA PRO A 46 11.57 -8.71 -2.30
C PRO A 46 12.24 -7.75 -3.29
N ARG A 47 11.83 -6.47 -3.26
CA ARG A 47 12.36 -5.41 -4.13
C ARG A 47 13.01 -4.27 -3.35
N GLY A 48 13.27 -4.46 -2.06
CA GLY A 48 13.77 -3.38 -1.20
C GLY A 48 12.78 -2.22 -1.03
N GLN A 49 11.49 -2.45 -1.20
CA GLN A 49 10.45 -1.42 -1.17
C GLN A 49 9.25 -1.88 -0.34
N LEU A 50 8.61 -0.91 0.33
CA LEU A 50 7.33 -1.12 1.02
C LEU A 50 6.17 -0.64 0.13
N PRO A 51 4.98 -1.24 0.22
CA PRO A 51 4.65 -2.36 1.09
C PRO A 51 5.13 -3.71 0.57
N TYR A 52 5.22 -4.68 1.47
CA TYR A 52 5.24 -6.09 1.10
C TYR A 52 4.42 -6.90 2.12
N ILE A 53 4.01 -8.10 1.74
CA ILE A 53 3.40 -9.05 2.66
C ILE A 53 4.29 -10.27 2.84
N ASP A 54 4.16 -10.89 3.99
CA ASP A 54 4.57 -12.28 4.21
C ASP A 54 3.31 -13.14 4.33
N ASP A 55 3.18 -14.14 3.47
CA ASP A 55 2.09 -15.11 3.50
C ASP A 55 2.67 -16.50 3.80
N ASP A 56 2.69 -16.87 5.08
CA ASP A 56 3.23 -18.15 5.56
C ASP A 56 4.68 -18.40 5.09
N GLY A 57 5.52 -17.37 5.09
CA GLY A 57 6.93 -17.44 4.70
C GLY A 57 7.21 -17.09 3.24
N GLU A 58 6.19 -16.80 2.45
CA GLU A 58 6.34 -16.27 1.09
C GLU A 58 6.25 -14.74 1.11
N ALA A 59 7.34 -14.07 0.79
CA ALA A 59 7.40 -12.62 0.73
C ALA A 59 6.98 -12.11 -0.67
N ILE A 60 5.97 -11.25 -0.72
CA ILE A 60 5.43 -10.70 -1.98
C ILE A 60 5.44 -9.17 -1.89
N GLY A 61 6.15 -8.54 -2.81
CA GLY A 61 6.21 -7.09 -2.97
C GLY A 61 5.36 -6.60 -4.14
N ASP A 62 5.26 -5.27 -4.27
CA ASP A 62 4.42 -4.58 -5.24
C ASP A 62 2.91 -4.70 -4.96
N SER A 63 2.24 -3.55 -4.79
CA SER A 63 0.83 -3.51 -4.37
C SER A 63 -0.12 -4.26 -5.31
N ASP A 64 0.09 -4.19 -6.63
CA ASP A 64 -0.73 -4.91 -7.60
C ASP A 64 -0.47 -6.42 -7.55
N ALA A 65 0.79 -6.83 -7.43
CA ALA A 65 1.16 -8.23 -7.28
C ALA A 65 0.61 -8.83 -5.97
N ILE A 66 0.65 -8.06 -4.88
CA ILE A 66 0.06 -8.45 -3.59
C ILE A 66 -1.44 -8.68 -3.74
N ILE A 67 -2.17 -7.74 -4.32
CA ILE A 67 -3.63 -7.85 -4.53
C ILE A 67 -3.95 -9.05 -5.42
N ALA A 68 -3.20 -9.27 -6.49
CA ALA A 68 -3.38 -10.42 -7.37
C ALA A 68 -3.11 -11.76 -6.64
N HIS A 69 -2.07 -11.81 -5.80
CA HIS A 69 -1.77 -12.97 -4.96
C HIS A 69 -2.91 -13.27 -3.99
N LEU A 70 -3.36 -12.26 -3.24
CA LEU A 70 -4.43 -12.40 -2.27
C LEU A 70 -5.74 -12.85 -2.93
N THR A 71 -6.10 -12.26 -4.07
CA THR A 71 -7.30 -12.63 -4.83
C THR A 71 -7.28 -14.10 -5.21
N ARG A 72 -6.16 -14.62 -5.71
CA ARG A 72 -6.02 -16.05 -6.08
C ARG A 72 -5.99 -16.95 -4.84
N ARG A 73 -5.16 -16.59 -3.85
CA ARG A 73 -4.90 -17.43 -2.66
C ARG A 73 -6.14 -17.63 -1.81
N TYR A 74 -6.94 -16.59 -1.64
CA TYR A 74 -8.14 -16.59 -0.81
C TYR A 74 -9.44 -16.69 -1.63
N ARG A 75 -9.33 -16.86 -2.96
CA ARG A 75 -10.48 -16.98 -3.87
C ARG A 75 -11.49 -15.85 -3.67
N LEU A 76 -10.96 -14.62 -3.63
CA LEU A 76 -11.79 -13.44 -3.40
C LEU A 76 -12.62 -13.12 -4.64
N ASP A 77 -13.87 -12.76 -4.40
CA ASP A 77 -14.89 -12.49 -5.41
C ASP A 77 -15.28 -11.01 -5.51
N ILE A 78 -14.45 -10.11 -4.95
CA ILE A 78 -14.75 -8.68 -4.87
C ILE A 78 -15.13 -8.09 -6.23
N ASP A 79 -14.45 -8.53 -7.30
CA ASP A 79 -14.66 -8.06 -8.67
C ASP A 79 -15.46 -9.06 -9.53
N ASP A 80 -16.06 -10.07 -8.93
CA ASP A 80 -16.89 -11.01 -9.66
C ASP A 80 -18.14 -10.30 -10.19
N GLY A 81 -18.51 -10.62 -11.42
CA GLY A 81 -19.65 -10.01 -12.09
C GLY A 81 -19.33 -8.73 -12.86
N LEU A 82 -18.10 -8.22 -12.80
CA LEU A 82 -17.68 -7.14 -13.69
C LEU A 82 -17.58 -7.63 -15.14
N THR A 83 -18.15 -6.83 -16.08
CA THR A 83 -17.96 -7.08 -17.50
C THR A 83 -16.53 -6.80 -17.94
N SER A 84 -16.11 -7.28 -19.12
CA SER A 84 -14.81 -6.98 -19.69
C SER A 84 -14.57 -5.47 -19.80
N ALA A 85 -15.56 -4.71 -20.28
CA ALA A 85 -15.46 -3.25 -20.39
C ALA A 85 -15.31 -2.57 -19.00
N GLN A 86 -15.98 -3.08 -17.97
CA GLN A 86 -15.84 -2.56 -16.62
C GLN A 86 -14.44 -2.87 -16.06
N ARG A 87 -13.87 -4.04 -16.33
CA ARG A 87 -12.49 -4.39 -15.94
C ARG A 87 -11.46 -3.49 -16.63
N ASP A 88 -11.67 -3.16 -17.91
CA ASP A 88 -10.82 -2.23 -18.64
C ASP A 88 -10.88 -0.82 -18.02
N THR A 89 -12.08 -0.37 -17.66
CA THR A 89 -12.29 0.91 -16.98
C THR A 89 -11.61 0.92 -15.60
N ASP A 90 -11.76 -0.15 -14.84
CA ASP A 90 -11.10 -0.32 -13.54
C ASP A 90 -9.58 -0.21 -13.67
N LEU A 91 -8.98 -0.90 -14.64
CA LEU A 91 -7.55 -0.82 -14.91
C LEU A 91 -7.11 0.61 -15.25
N MET A 92 -7.86 1.32 -16.09
CA MET A 92 -7.55 2.70 -16.47
C MET A 92 -7.61 3.63 -15.25
N VAL A 93 -8.64 3.52 -14.41
CA VAL A 93 -8.78 4.31 -13.19
C VAL A 93 -7.65 4.00 -12.21
N THR A 94 -7.31 2.73 -12.02
CA THR A 94 -6.22 2.29 -11.16
C THR A 94 -4.89 2.91 -11.60
N ARG A 95 -4.57 2.88 -12.90
CA ARG A 95 -3.35 3.50 -13.43
C ARG A 95 -3.33 5.01 -13.24
N MET A 96 -4.44 5.68 -13.44
CA MET A 96 -4.57 7.11 -13.21
C MET A 96 -4.33 7.47 -11.73
N LEU A 97 -4.89 6.69 -10.80
CA LEU A 97 -4.69 6.89 -9.36
C LEU A 97 -3.24 6.61 -8.93
N ASP A 98 -2.60 5.59 -9.49
CA ASP A 98 -1.20 5.29 -9.21
C ASP A 98 -0.27 6.46 -9.61
N ASP A 99 -0.57 7.15 -10.72
CA ASP A 99 0.20 8.32 -11.15
C ASP A 99 0.06 9.52 -10.20
N LEU A 100 -1.04 9.65 -9.48
CA LEU A 100 -1.22 10.70 -8.47
C LEU A 100 -0.23 10.61 -7.32
N TYR A 101 0.36 9.43 -7.08
CA TYR A 101 1.41 9.26 -6.09
C TYR A 101 2.58 10.22 -6.30
N TRP A 102 2.98 10.47 -7.54
CA TRP A 102 4.11 11.35 -7.86
C TRP A 102 3.81 12.81 -7.55
N VAL A 103 2.57 13.25 -7.73
CA VAL A 103 2.11 14.59 -7.33
C VAL A 103 2.19 14.74 -5.81
N MET A 104 1.70 13.77 -5.07
CA MET A 104 1.79 13.74 -3.62
C MET A 104 3.25 13.70 -3.13
N SER A 105 4.08 12.89 -3.78
CA SER A 105 5.51 12.77 -3.46
C SER A 105 6.24 14.10 -3.69
N TYR A 106 5.96 14.80 -4.78
CA TYR A 106 6.49 16.12 -5.03
C TYR A 106 6.13 17.11 -3.92
N SER A 107 4.85 17.17 -3.54
CA SER A 107 4.36 18.05 -2.47
C SER A 107 5.08 17.78 -1.14
N ARG A 108 5.30 16.50 -0.81
CA ARG A 108 5.96 16.13 0.44
C ARG A 108 7.45 16.49 0.48
N TRP A 109 8.15 16.27 -0.62
CA TRP A 109 9.61 16.28 -0.64
C TRP A 109 10.22 17.55 -1.28
N LYS A 110 9.48 18.26 -2.12
CA LYS A 110 9.99 19.35 -2.95
C LYS A 110 9.25 20.67 -2.75
N ASP A 111 8.01 20.65 -2.31
CA ASP A 111 7.23 21.86 -2.09
C ASP A 111 7.59 22.51 -0.76
N GLU A 112 8.09 23.74 -0.79
CA GLU A 112 8.52 24.47 0.40
C GLU A 112 7.39 24.75 1.40
N GLN A 113 6.14 24.72 0.93
CA GLN A 113 4.97 24.88 1.78
C GLN A 113 4.68 23.63 2.63
N PHE A 114 4.87 22.44 2.08
CA PHE A 114 4.48 21.18 2.71
C PHE A 114 5.63 20.36 3.30
N TRP A 115 6.83 20.49 2.76
CA TRP A 115 8.00 19.76 3.24
C TRP A 115 8.25 19.91 4.74
N PRO A 116 8.21 21.12 5.34
CA PRO A 116 8.49 21.26 6.77
C PRO A 116 7.50 20.49 7.65
N VAL A 117 6.22 20.45 7.26
CA VAL A 117 5.17 19.70 7.98
C VAL A 117 5.42 18.21 7.86
N PHE A 118 5.71 17.72 6.66
CA PHE A 118 5.99 16.30 6.42
C PHE A 118 7.26 15.85 7.14
N ALA A 119 8.35 16.62 7.06
CA ALA A 119 9.62 16.30 7.74
C ALA A 119 9.43 16.16 9.27
N THR A 120 8.77 17.13 9.90
CA THR A 120 8.52 17.10 11.35
C THR A 120 7.72 15.87 11.77
N ARG A 121 6.71 15.49 10.99
CA ARG A 121 5.87 14.31 11.29
C ARG A 121 6.60 12.99 11.05
N SER A 122 7.39 12.92 9.99
CA SER A 122 8.21 11.73 9.68
C SER A 122 9.26 11.48 10.76
N ASP A 123 9.96 12.52 11.22
CA ASP A 123 10.95 12.40 12.29
C ASP A 123 10.32 11.94 13.61
N ALA A 124 9.15 12.46 13.96
CA ALA A 124 8.42 12.04 15.15
C ALA A 124 8.02 10.55 15.10
N SER A 125 7.68 10.03 13.92
CA SER A 125 7.32 8.61 13.75
C SER A 125 8.52 7.65 13.79
N ILE A 126 9.73 8.14 13.48
CA ILE A 126 10.97 7.37 13.58
C ILE A 126 11.40 7.19 15.04
N GLN A 127 11.09 8.17 15.90
CA GLN A 127 11.50 8.19 17.30
C GLN A 127 10.54 7.45 18.24
N SER A 128 9.40 7.06 17.79
CA SER A 128 8.38 6.32 18.54
C SER A 128 8.47 4.82 18.29
#